data_a010bc52cf41dcb7b4ecc84be63fd6da
#
_entry.id   a010bc52cf41dcb7b4ecc84be63fd6da
#
_cell.length_a   1.000
_cell.length_b   1.000
_cell.length_c   1.000
_cell.angle_alpha   90.00
_cell.angle_beta   90.00
_cell.angle_gamma   90.00
#
_symmetry.space_group_name_H-M   'P 1'
#
loop_
_entity.id
_entity.type
_entity.pdbx_description
1 polymer ?
#
loop_
_entity_poly.entity_id
_entity_poly.type
_entity_poly.pdbx_seq_one_letter_code
_entity_poly.pdbx_strand_id
1 'polypeptide(L)'
;MSELLPPSPPREQSQAYILLRAFTGLDFFGHGFARIFTGSHLSGFAHSMSQGMSTSPLPPSLTLAAGYTIPIIEVIVGTLLLLGLFTRFALTIAFLLMFVLMFGVTMKQDWTAAGQQMLYGLILAILLFTRERYDLTWPAFLRGRS
;
A
#
# COMPACT_ATOMS: atom_id res chain seq x y z
N MET A 1 15.71 -27.03 -29.04
CA MET A 1 16.10 -25.64 -28.68
C MET A 1 15.51 -25.41 -27.30
N SER A 2 16.27 -25.76 -26.25
CA SER A 2 15.82 -25.54 -24.87
C SER A 2 15.92 -24.06 -24.58
N GLU A 3 14.79 -23.38 -24.49
CA GLU A 3 14.74 -22.03 -23.92
C GLU A 3 15.41 -22.11 -22.55
N LEU A 4 16.55 -21.44 -22.44
CA LEU A 4 17.25 -21.25 -21.17
C LEU A 4 16.33 -20.42 -20.27
N LEU A 5 15.59 -21.09 -19.39
CA LEU A 5 14.88 -20.39 -18.32
C LEU A 5 15.88 -19.53 -17.57
N PRO A 6 15.56 -18.26 -17.31
CA PRO A 6 16.46 -17.39 -16.54
C PRO A 6 16.80 -18.09 -15.21
N PRO A 7 18.05 -17.99 -14.74
CA PRO A 7 18.47 -18.62 -13.50
C PRO A 7 17.57 -18.17 -12.34
N SER A 8 17.24 -19.12 -11.46
CA SER A 8 16.46 -18.80 -10.25
C SER A 8 17.12 -17.66 -9.48
N PRO A 9 16.34 -16.70 -8.96
CA PRO A 9 16.90 -15.59 -8.23
C PRO A 9 17.66 -16.08 -6.99
N PRO A 10 18.74 -15.39 -6.58
CA PRO A 10 19.43 -15.70 -5.33
C PRO A 10 18.45 -15.66 -4.14
N ARG A 11 18.58 -16.62 -3.24
CA ARG A 11 17.67 -16.76 -2.07
C ARG A 11 17.58 -15.48 -1.24
N GLU A 12 18.71 -14.79 -1.06
CA GLU A 12 18.79 -13.54 -0.30
C GLU A 12 17.94 -12.42 -0.91
N GLN A 13 17.91 -12.30 -2.24
CA GLN A 13 17.10 -11.29 -2.93
C GLN A 13 15.60 -11.58 -2.80
N SER A 14 15.20 -12.85 -2.88
CA SER A 14 13.80 -13.23 -2.65
C SER A 14 13.40 -13.00 -1.18
N GLN A 15 14.28 -13.27 -0.24
CA GLN A 15 14.03 -12.98 1.18
C GLN A 15 13.89 -11.48 1.42
N ALA A 16 14.79 -10.66 0.87
CA ALA A 16 14.70 -9.20 0.98
C ALA A 16 13.39 -8.65 0.40
N TYR A 17 12.96 -9.17 -0.75
CA TYR A 17 11.68 -8.81 -1.34
C TYR A 17 10.50 -9.17 -0.42
N ILE A 18 10.45 -10.40 0.09
CA ILE A 18 9.38 -10.87 0.97
C ILE A 18 9.32 -10.03 2.25
N LEU A 19 10.47 -9.73 2.85
CA LEU A 19 10.55 -8.92 4.06
C LEU A 19 10.09 -7.47 3.81
N LEU A 20 10.54 -6.85 2.71
CA LEU A 20 10.12 -5.50 2.36
C LEU A 20 8.61 -5.43 2.06
N ARG A 21 8.06 -6.43 1.35
CA ARG A 21 6.63 -6.55 1.10
C ARG A 21 5.84 -6.71 2.39
N ALA A 22 6.27 -7.60 3.28
CA ALA A 22 5.61 -7.84 4.55
C ALA A 22 5.68 -6.60 5.46
N PHE A 23 6.82 -5.91 5.50
CA PHE A 23 6.98 -4.67 6.24
C PHE A 23 6.03 -3.58 5.71
N THR A 24 5.96 -3.42 4.39
CA THR A 24 5.02 -2.48 3.75
C THR A 24 3.57 -2.88 4.05
N GLY A 25 3.26 -4.17 3.99
CA GLY A 25 1.94 -4.69 4.34
C GLY A 25 1.56 -4.43 5.80
N LEU A 26 2.51 -4.58 6.72
CA LEU A 26 2.31 -4.29 8.14
C LEU A 26 2.02 -2.81 8.38
N ASP A 27 2.71 -1.93 7.68
CA ASP A 27 2.50 -0.48 7.78
C ASP A 27 1.10 -0.09 7.32
N PHE A 28 0.68 -0.53 6.12
CA PHE A 28 -0.68 -0.29 5.62
C PHE A 28 -1.74 -0.87 6.55
N PHE A 29 -1.58 -2.11 6.97
CA PHE A 29 -2.50 -2.77 7.91
C PHE A 29 -2.58 -1.99 9.22
N GLY A 30 -1.46 -1.62 9.81
CA GLY A 30 -1.36 -0.88 11.06
C GLY A 30 -2.06 0.47 11.00
N HIS A 31 -1.84 1.23 9.92
CA HIS A 31 -2.50 2.52 9.69
C HIS A 31 -4.02 2.37 9.61
N GLY A 32 -4.52 1.47 8.79
CA GLY A 32 -5.95 1.25 8.64
C GLY A 32 -6.58 0.67 9.90
N PHE A 33 -5.94 -0.32 10.55
CA PHE A 33 -6.42 -0.94 11.78
C PHE A 33 -6.53 0.08 12.92
N ALA A 34 -5.49 0.89 13.13
CA ALA A 34 -5.49 1.90 14.17
C ALA A 34 -6.62 2.93 13.98
N ARG A 35 -6.85 3.38 12.74
CA ARG A 35 -7.92 4.34 12.42
C ARG A 35 -9.32 3.76 12.58
N ILE A 36 -9.50 2.46 12.41
CA ILE A 36 -10.80 1.79 12.54
C ILE A 36 -11.10 1.43 14.00
N PHE A 37 -10.13 0.88 14.73
CA PHE A 37 -10.36 0.21 16.00
C PHE A 37 -9.82 0.94 17.23
N THR A 38 -8.97 1.97 17.06
CA THR A 38 -8.37 2.68 18.21
C THR A 38 -8.84 4.12 18.29
N GLY A 39 -8.65 4.75 19.44
CA GLY A 39 -8.97 6.17 19.65
C GLY A 39 -10.44 6.51 19.38
N SER A 40 -10.68 7.49 18.52
CA SER A 40 -12.03 7.95 18.15
C SER A 40 -12.75 7.05 17.15
N HIS A 41 -12.21 5.89 16.84
CA HIS A 41 -12.70 4.95 15.84
C HIS A 41 -12.85 5.57 14.43
N LEU A 42 -13.34 4.78 13.48
CA LEU A 42 -13.44 5.18 12.07
C LEU A 42 -14.22 6.50 11.84
N SER A 43 -15.32 6.69 12.56
CA SER A 43 -16.11 7.91 12.41
C SER A 43 -15.39 9.14 12.91
N GLY A 44 -14.74 9.06 14.07
CA GLY A 44 -13.95 10.15 14.61
C GLY A 44 -12.74 10.49 13.73
N PHE A 45 -12.05 9.47 13.20
CA PHE A 45 -10.98 9.68 12.23
C PHE A 45 -11.49 10.40 10.97
N ALA A 46 -12.62 9.96 10.39
CA ALA A 46 -13.17 10.56 9.19
C ALA A 46 -13.54 12.05 9.40
N HIS A 47 -14.16 12.36 10.52
CA HIS A 47 -14.49 13.77 10.87
C HIS A 47 -13.22 14.60 11.12
N SER A 48 -12.24 14.07 11.84
CA SER A 48 -10.97 14.77 12.09
C SER A 48 -10.21 15.03 10.79
N MET A 49 -10.19 14.06 9.88
CA MET A 49 -9.58 14.20 8.55
C MET A 49 -10.29 15.31 7.75
N SER A 50 -11.63 15.28 7.70
CA SER A 50 -12.41 16.30 6.99
C SER A 50 -12.19 17.70 7.57
N GLN A 51 -12.16 17.84 8.90
CA GLN A 51 -11.84 19.10 9.58
C GLN A 51 -10.40 19.56 9.28
N GLY A 52 -9.44 18.65 9.34
CA GLY A 52 -8.03 18.93 9.00
C GLY A 52 -7.82 19.35 7.55
N MET A 53 -8.78 19.08 6.67
CA MET A 53 -8.77 19.47 5.25
C MET A 53 -9.60 20.74 4.98
N SER A 54 -10.13 21.41 6.00
CA SER A 54 -11.00 22.59 5.86
C SER A 54 -10.35 23.78 5.15
N THR A 55 -9.02 23.86 5.16
CA THR A 55 -8.25 24.90 4.45
C THR A 55 -7.96 24.54 3.00
N SER A 56 -8.24 23.31 2.58
CA SER A 56 -8.06 22.86 1.20
C SER A 56 -9.26 23.22 0.33
N PRO A 57 -9.12 23.31 -1.00
CA PRO A 57 -10.23 23.55 -1.91
C PRO A 57 -11.16 22.35 -2.09
N LEU A 58 -10.93 21.24 -1.39
CA LEU A 58 -11.69 20.01 -1.53
C LEU A 58 -13.04 20.10 -0.80
N PRO A 59 -14.13 19.62 -1.41
CA PRO A 59 -15.43 19.59 -0.74
C PRO A 59 -15.41 18.76 0.54
N PRO A 60 -16.04 19.21 1.64
CA PRO A 60 -16.09 18.46 2.91
C PRO A 60 -16.70 17.04 2.78
N SER A 61 -17.67 16.88 1.90
CA SER A 61 -18.27 15.55 1.62
C SER A 61 -17.26 14.58 1.02
N LEU A 62 -16.37 15.06 0.14
CA LEU A 62 -15.32 14.23 -0.46
C LEU A 62 -14.25 13.83 0.57
N THR A 63 -13.80 14.78 1.39
CA THR A 63 -12.80 14.51 2.43
C THR A 63 -13.34 13.61 3.52
N LEU A 64 -14.63 13.73 3.87
CA LEU A 64 -15.31 12.84 4.80
C LEU A 64 -15.44 11.43 4.22
N ALA A 65 -15.86 11.29 2.98
CA ALA A 65 -15.94 9.99 2.30
C ALA A 65 -14.57 9.32 2.19
N ALA A 66 -13.52 10.07 1.87
CA ALA A 66 -12.14 9.58 1.87
C ALA A 66 -11.72 9.10 3.27
N GLY A 67 -12.08 9.83 4.33
CA GLY A 67 -11.80 9.45 5.72
C GLY A 67 -12.42 8.12 6.13
N TYR A 68 -13.57 7.76 5.61
CA TYR A 68 -14.18 6.44 5.82
C TYR A 68 -13.56 5.36 4.94
N THR A 69 -13.23 5.66 3.70
CA THR A 69 -12.86 4.67 2.68
C THR A 69 -11.39 4.28 2.78
N ILE A 70 -10.50 5.24 3.00
CA ILE A 70 -9.04 5.02 3.03
C ILE A 70 -8.65 3.97 4.06
N PRO A 71 -9.06 4.04 5.35
CA PRO A 71 -8.64 3.04 6.34
C PRO A 71 -9.09 1.62 6.01
N ILE A 72 -10.25 1.46 5.38
CA ILE A 72 -10.75 0.15 4.96
C ILE A 72 -9.87 -0.42 3.85
N ILE A 73 -9.53 0.39 2.85
CA ILE A 73 -8.62 -0.02 1.77
C ILE A 73 -7.24 -0.36 2.33
N GLU A 74 -6.71 0.44 3.27
CA GLU A 74 -5.43 0.20 3.93
C GLU A 74 -5.38 -1.16 4.64
N VAL A 75 -6.43 -1.53 5.39
CA VAL A 75 -6.51 -2.85 6.06
C VAL A 75 -6.53 -3.98 5.04
N ILE A 76 -7.35 -3.86 4.00
CA ILE A 76 -7.47 -4.90 2.96
C ILE A 76 -6.14 -5.09 2.24
N VAL A 77 -5.57 -4.00 1.73
CA VAL A 77 -4.30 -4.04 0.99
C VAL A 77 -3.16 -4.52 1.88
N GLY A 78 -3.07 -4.00 3.11
CA GLY A 78 -2.07 -4.42 4.08
C GLY A 78 -2.15 -5.92 4.37
N THR A 79 -3.35 -6.45 4.58
CA THR A 79 -3.57 -7.88 4.80
C THR A 79 -3.12 -8.71 3.59
N LEU A 80 -3.48 -8.30 2.37
CA LEU A 80 -3.08 -9.01 1.15
C LEU A 80 -1.56 -9.01 0.96
N LEU A 81 -0.89 -7.88 1.25
CA LEU A 81 0.57 -7.77 1.17
C LEU A 81 1.27 -8.60 2.24
N LEU A 82 0.76 -8.62 3.48
CA LEU A 82 1.29 -9.45 4.56
C LEU A 82 1.23 -10.93 4.21
N LEU A 83 0.08 -11.40 3.76
CA LEU A 83 -0.14 -12.79 3.41
C LEU A 83 0.48 -13.17 2.04
N GLY A 84 0.88 -12.19 1.24
CA GLY A 84 1.39 -12.41 -0.11
C GLY A 84 0.32 -12.91 -1.09
N LEU A 85 -0.93 -12.55 -0.86
CA LEU A 85 -2.04 -12.91 -1.73
C LEU A 85 -2.29 -11.81 -2.75
N PHE A 86 -2.52 -12.20 -4.01
CA PHE A 86 -2.81 -11.25 -5.11
C PHE A 86 -1.86 -10.06 -5.15
N THR A 87 -0.57 -10.29 -4.90
CA THR A 87 0.45 -9.26 -4.64
C THR A 87 0.46 -8.16 -5.71
N ARG A 88 0.32 -8.53 -7.01
CA ARG A 88 0.26 -7.54 -8.09
C ARG A 88 -0.90 -6.58 -7.91
N PHE A 89 -2.09 -7.13 -7.65
CA PHE A 89 -3.30 -6.35 -7.45
C PHE A 89 -3.17 -5.47 -6.20
N ALA A 90 -2.74 -6.05 -5.08
CA ALA A 90 -2.54 -5.34 -3.82
C ALA A 90 -1.55 -4.17 -3.96
N LEU A 91 -0.39 -4.38 -4.60
CA LEU A 91 0.59 -3.32 -4.87
C LEU A 91 0.03 -2.22 -5.78
N THR A 92 -0.75 -2.59 -6.80
CA THR A 92 -1.37 -1.60 -7.69
C THR A 92 -2.39 -0.74 -6.94
N ILE A 93 -3.26 -1.35 -6.12
CA ILE A 93 -4.24 -0.60 -5.31
C ILE A 93 -3.54 0.26 -4.26
N ALA A 94 -2.48 -0.25 -3.60
CA ALA A 94 -1.67 0.55 -2.68
C ALA A 94 -1.08 1.79 -3.39
N PHE A 95 -0.58 1.61 -4.61
CA PHE A 95 -0.02 2.71 -5.39
C PHE A 95 -1.08 3.75 -5.77
N LEU A 96 -2.27 3.30 -6.20
CA LEU A 96 -3.40 4.19 -6.49
C LEU A 96 -3.85 4.94 -5.23
N LEU A 97 -3.86 4.27 -4.08
CA LEU A 97 -4.15 4.91 -2.81
C LEU A 97 -3.12 6.01 -2.49
N MET A 98 -1.83 5.78 -2.78
CA MET A 98 -0.79 6.81 -2.61
C MET A 98 -1.03 8.04 -3.51
N PHE A 99 -1.56 7.88 -4.74
CA PHE A 99 -1.95 9.03 -5.56
C PHE A 99 -3.06 9.85 -4.89
N VAL A 100 -4.07 9.18 -4.33
CA VAL A 100 -5.16 9.88 -3.62
C VAL A 100 -4.64 10.62 -2.40
N LEU A 101 -3.79 9.98 -1.60
CA LEU A 101 -3.19 10.59 -0.41
C LEU A 101 -2.24 11.74 -0.79
N MET A 102 -1.40 11.56 -1.81
CA MET A 102 -0.51 12.60 -2.33
C MET A 102 -1.32 13.82 -2.79
N PHE A 103 -2.39 13.60 -3.56
CA PHE A 103 -3.28 14.68 -3.98
C PHE A 103 -3.87 15.42 -2.78
N GLY A 104 -4.36 14.70 -1.77
CA GLY A 104 -4.92 15.30 -0.55
C GLY A 104 -3.92 16.16 0.19
N VAL A 105 -2.71 15.66 0.47
CA VAL A 105 -1.70 16.41 1.22
C VAL A 105 -1.15 17.61 0.45
N THR A 106 -1.06 17.53 -0.88
CA THR A 106 -0.66 18.66 -1.72
C THR A 106 -1.73 19.74 -1.77
N MET A 107 -3.02 19.38 -1.79
CA MET A 107 -4.13 20.33 -1.68
C MET A 107 -4.14 21.06 -0.33
N LYS A 108 -3.65 20.43 0.72
CA LYS A 108 -3.47 21.02 2.05
C LYS A 108 -2.14 21.79 2.18
N GLN A 109 -1.25 21.69 1.19
CA GLN A 109 0.12 22.25 1.23
C GLN A 109 0.99 21.66 2.35
N ASP A 110 0.75 20.40 2.73
CA ASP A 110 1.54 19.68 3.72
C ASP A 110 2.73 18.99 3.03
N TRP A 111 3.81 19.74 2.82
CA TRP A 111 4.99 19.27 2.10
C TRP A 111 5.78 18.20 2.87
N THR A 112 5.67 18.19 4.20
CA THR A 112 6.29 17.14 5.02
C THR A 112 5.61 15.81 4.77
N ALA A 113 4.28 15.76 4.82
CA ALA A 113 3.51 14.57 4.49
C ALA A 113 3.70 14.16 3.03
N ALA A 114 3.78 15.12 2.10
CA ALA A 114 4.07 14.83 0.69
C ALA A 114 5.42 14.13 0.51
N GLY A 115 6.47 14.56 1.21
CA GLY A 115 7.77 13.89 1.18
C GLY A 115 7.71 12.45 1.68
N GLN A 116 6.96 12.17 2.73
CA GLN A 116 6.72 10.81 3.22
C GLN A 116 5.97 9.96 2.20
N GLN A 117 4.94 10.51 1.55
CA GLN A 117 4.19 9.82 0.50
C GLN A 117 5.07 9.42 -0.70
N MET A 118 6.04 10.26 -1.07
CA MET A 118 7.00 9.94 -2.13
C MET A 118 7.85 8.72 -1.78
N LEU A 119 8.26 8.56 -0.51
CA LEU A 119 9.01 7.39 -0.06
C LEU A 119 8.17 6.11 -0.18
N TYR A 120 6.91 6.15 0.24
CA TYR A 120 5.98 5.02 0.06
C TYR A 120 5.81 4.69 -1.43
N GLY A 121 5.62 5.69 -2.28
CA GLY A 121 5.54 5.51 -3.72
C GLY A 121 6.78 4.82 -4.29
N LEU A 122 7.97 5.22 -3.87
CA LEU A 122 9.23 4.59 -4.28
C LEU A 122 9.30 3.11 -3.84
N ILE A 123 8.97 2.81 -2.60
CA ILE A 123 8.95 1.43 -2.07
C ILE A 123 7.97 0.56 -2.87
N LEU A 124 6.77 1.06 -3.12
CA LEU A 124 5.75 0.34 -3.90
C LEU A 124 6.18 0.13 -5.36
N ALA A 125 6.86 1.12 -5.97
CA ALA A 125 7.41 0.98 -7.32
C ALA A 125 8.49 -0.11 -7.38
N ILE A 126 9.42 -0.14 -6.41
CA ILE A 126 10.46 -1.18 -6.30
C ILE A 126 9.81 -2.56 -6.15
N LEU A 127 8.83 -2.70 -5.24
CA LEU A 127 8.13 -3.96 -5.02
C LEU A 127 7.40 -4.42 -6.29
N LEU A 128 6.71 -3.52 -6.99
CA LEU A 128 5.97 -3.86 -8.19
C LEU A 128 6.91 -4.26 -9.33
N PHE A 129 8.02 -3.52 -9.52
CA PHE A 129 9.01 -3.78 -10.55
C PHE A 129 9.75 -5.12 -10.34
N THR A 130 10.08 -5.43 -9.09
CA THR A 130 10.86 -6.64 -8.75
C THR A 130 10.00 -7.87 -8.52
N ARG A 131 8.67 -7.72 -8.42
CA ARG A 131 7.72 -8.77 -8.07
C ARG A 131 7.86 -10.04 -8.92
N GLU A 132 7.90 -9.90 -10.23
CA GLU A 132 7.90 -11.07 -11.13
C GLU A 132 9.09 -11.99 -10.94
N ARG A 133 10.21 -11.42 -10.50
CA ARG A 133 11.46 -12.16 -10.31
C ARG A 133 11.60 -12.73 -8.89
N TYR A 134 11.10 -12.04 -7.87
CA TYR A 134 11.42 -12.37 -6.47
C TYR A 134 10.21 -12.79 -5.63
N ASP A 135 8.98 -12.62 -6.12
CA ASP A 135 7.78 -12.98 -5.37
C ASP A 135 7.51 -14.49 -5.48
N LEU A 136 7.89 -15.23 -4.44
CA LEU A 136 7.68 -16.67 -4.30
C LEU A 136 6.31 -17.01 -3.69
N THR A 137 5.29 -16.21 -3.93
CA THR A 137 3.96 -16.42 -3.36
C THR A 137 3.15 -17.49 -4.05
N TRP A 138 2.05 -17.91 -3.40
CA TRP A 138 1.22 -19.06 -3.72
C TRP A 138 0.94 -19.31 -5.21
N PRO A 139 0.62 -18.33 -6.07
CA PRO A 139 0.42 -18.59 -7.49
C PRO A 139 1.71 -18.91 -8.26
N ALA A 140 2.86 -18.41 -7.82
CA ALA A 140 4.15 -18.67 -8.45
C ALA A 140 4.71 -20.04 -8.02
N PHE A 141 4.45 -20.45 -6.79
CA PHE A 141 4.82 -21.77 -6.28
C PHE A 141 4.13 -22.91 -7.03
N LEU A 142 2.89 -22.73 -7.47
CA LEU A 142 2.16 -23.72 -8.24
C LEU A 142 2.61 -23.81 -9.71
N ARG A 143 3.14 -22.73 -10.29
CA ARG A 143 3.64 -22.71 -11.67
C ARG A 143 5.00 -23.39 -11.87
N GLY A 144 5.77 -23.58 -10.82
CA GLY A 144 7.09 -24.20 -10.88
C GLY A 144 7.07 -25.74 -10.74
N ARG A 145 5.89 -26.37 -10.78
CA ARG A 145 5.72 -27.85 -10.64
C ARG A 145 5.11 -28.53 -11.85
N SER A 146 5.06 -27.86 -13.00
CA SER A 146 4.62 -28.50 -14.26
C SER A 146 5.78 -28.64 -15.21
#